data_2b6b43e248b38f3093075faf9e5e423a
#
_entry.id   2b6b43e248b38f3093075faf9e5e423a
#
_cell.length_a   1.000
_cell.length_b   1.000
_cell.length_c   1.000
_cell.angle_alpha   90.00
_cell.angle_beta   90.00
_cell.angle_gamma   90.00
#
_symmetry.space_group_name_H-M   'P 1'
#
loop_
_entity.id
_entity.type
_entity.pdbx_description
1 polymer ?
#
loop_
_entity_poly.entity_id
_entity_poly.type
_entity_poly.pdbx_seq_one_letter_code
_entity_poly.pdbx_strand_id
1 'polypeptide(L)'
;MSTQISDSQSEALNFIRPLNRLESGMANLHTNFSGTTQFTLILEVEGKLEPSRVERALQIIQKQYEALASKILLQESQWHLVKSSLSFPIIFTVITVPELPSNDVRCFDELLEREVNDPLDIHQQLCRLTMLSQDNFNRNLLILTLAHVIADATAGLKIFSEILRLSTQNFSDKTIDPKYIPGKFRF
;
A
#
# COMPACT_ATOMS: atom_id res chain seq x y z
N MET A 1 17.45 -40.68 22.90
CA MET A 1 17.37 -40.09 21.58
C MET A 1 16.88 -38.67 21.75
N SER A 2 17.79 -37.71 21.74
CA SER A 2 17.47 -36.29 21.91
C SER A 2 17.25 -35.69 20.55
N THR A 3 16.03 -35.31 20.28
CA THR A 3 15.68 -34.60 19.06
C THR A 3 16.14 -33.15 19.19
N GLN A 4 17.17 -32.78 18.47
CA GLN A 4 17.59 -31.39 18.31
C GLN A 4 16.50 -30.66 17.53
N ILE A 5 15.86 -29.69 18.14
CA ILE A 5 15.02 -28.69 17.47
C ILE A 5 16.00 -27.76 16.77
N SER A 6 15.92 -27.75 15.45
CA SER A 6 16.72 -26.89 14.59
C SER A 6 16.44 -25.43 14.91
N ASP A 7 17.48 -24.69 15.23
CA ASP A 7 17.50 -23.22 15.26
C ASP A 7 16.97 -22.68 13.92
N SER A 8 15.70 -22.27 13.89
CA SER A 8 15.17 -21.45 12.83
C SER A 8 15.86 -20.10 12.94
N GLN A 9 16.61 -19.73 11.90
CA GLN A 9 17.30 -18.48 11.68
C GLN A 9 16.41 -17.31 12.15
N SER A 10 16.76 -16.65 13.23
CA SER A 10 16.19 -15.37 13.61
C SER A 10 16.66 -14.36 12.58
N GLU A 11 15.81 -14.07 11.59
CA GLU A 11 16.03 -12.90 10.72
C GLU A 11 16.22 -11.69 11.64
N ALA A 12 17.36 -11.06 11.53
CA ALA A 12 17.64 -9.84 12.29
C ALA A 12 16.58 -8.79 11.88
N LEU A 13 15.65 -8.47 12.78
CA LEU A 13 14.59 -7.52 12.54
C LEU A 13 15.20 -6.12 12.36
N ASN A 14 15.04 -5.55 11.18
CA ASN A 14 15.48 -4.18 10.88
C ASN A 14 14.45 -3.18 11.41
N PHE A 15 14.54 -2.84 12.69
CA PHE A 15 13.73 -1.79 13.31
C PHE A 15 14.09 -0.44 12.73
N ILE A 16 13.07 0.29 12.26
CA ILE A 16 13.20 1.65 11.78
C ILE A 16 13.05 2.62 12.94
N ARG A 17 11.92 2.50 13.68
CA ARG A 17 11.64 3.31 14.87
C ARG A 17 10.50 2.72 15.69
N PRO A 18 10.39 3.08 16.97
CA PRO A 18 9.16 2.84 17.72
C PRO A 18 8.02 3.72 17.16
N LEU A 19 6.79 3.22 17.28
CA LEU A 19 5.60 4.02 16.97
C LEU A 19 5.35 5.03 18.09
N ASN A 20 4.88 6.23 17.70
CA ASN A 20 4.43 7.21 18.69
C ASN A 20 3.09 6.77 19.34
N ARG A 21 2.61 7.56 20.30
CA ARG A 21 1.40 7.22 21.06
C ARG A 21 0.14 7.09 20.18
N LEU A 22 -0.02 7.97 19.20
CA LEU A 22 -1.18 7.94 18.30
C LEU A 22 -1.10 6.74 17.36
N GLU A 23 0.05 6.53 16.72
CA GLU A 23 0.31 5.39 15.85
C GLU A 23 0.14 4.05 16.60
N SER A 24 0.63 3.95 17.82
CA SER A 24 0.45 2.77 18.69
C SER A 24 -1.02 2.54 19.03
N GLY A 25 -1.79 3.61 19.27
CA GLY A 25 -3.24 3.56 19.43
C GLY A 25 -3.93 3.00 18.20
N MET A 26 -3.57 3.48 17.00
CA MET A 26 -4.10 2.98 15.74
C MET A 26 -3.75 1.51 15.49
N ALA A 27 -2.51 1.10 15.78
CA ALA A 27 -2.08 -0.29 15.66
C ALA A 27 -2.88 -1.21 16.61
N ASN A 28 -3.09 -0.80 17.86
CA ASN A 28 -3.93 -1.53 18.81
C ASN A 28 -5.39 -1.67 18.34
N LEU A 29 -5.98 -0.57 17.84
CA LEU A 29 -7.36 -0.60 17.32
C LEU A 29 -7.44 -1.52 16.10
N HIS A 30 -6.48 -1.44 15.19
CA HIS A 30 -6.42 -2.29 14.01
C HIS A 30 -6.39 -3.78 14.40
N THR A 31 -5.49 -4.14 15.31
CA THR A 31 -5.30 -5.54 15.74
C THR A 31 -6.50 -6.08 16.52
N ASN A 32 -7.08 -5.27 17.40
CA ASN A 32 -8.13 -5.75 18.31
C ASN A 32 -9.54 -5.66 17.71
N PHE A 33 -9.74 -4.87 16.66
CA PHE A 33 -11.06 -4.62 16.04
C PHE A 33 -11.06 -4.90 14.52
N SER A 34 -10.38 -5.98 14.11
CA SER A 34 -10.45 -6.51 12.74
C SER A 34 -10.21 -5.47 11.63
N GLY A 35 -9.16 -4.66 11.78
CA GLY A 35 -8.74 -3.74 10.71
C GLY A 35 -9.49 -2.41 10.64
N THR A 36 -10.24 -2.02 11.69
CA THR A 36 -11.05 -0.78 11.69
C THR A 36 -10.27 0.51 11.46
N THR A 37 -8.95 0.50 11.57
CA THR A 37 -8.09 1.66 11.34
C THR A 37 -7.36 1.58 10.00
N GLN A 38 -8.00 1.05 8.99
CA GLN A 38 -7.61 1.25 7.59
C GLN A 38 -8.60 2.19 6.91
N PHE A 39 -8.19 2.77 5.80
CA PHE A 39 -9.09 3.55 4.95
C PHE A 39 -8.80 3.25 3.49
N THR A 40 -9.82 3.43 2.67
CA THR A 40 -9.78 3.16 1.24
C THR A 40 -10.08 4.42 0.46
N LEU A 41 -9.24 4.74 -0.51
CA LEU A 41 -9.45 5.80 -1.48
C LEU A 41 -9.75 5.17 -2.84
N ILE A 42 -10.73 5.71 -3.53
CA ILE A 42 -11.16 5.25 -4.85
C ILE A 42 -10.98 6.40 -5.84
N LEU A 43 -10.33 6.10 -6.96
CA LEU A 43 -10.07 7.08 -8.01
C LEU A 43 -10.41 6.48 -9.37
N GLU A 44 -11.31 7.15 -10.09
CA GLU A 44 -11.53 6.86 -11.50
C GLU A 44 -10.53 7.62 -12.37
N VAL A 45 -9.91 6.91 -13.31
CA VAL A 45 -8.90 7.44 -14.23
C VAL A 45 -9.35 7.21 -15.65
N GLU A 46 -9.55 8.30 -16.39
CA GLU A 46 -9.76 8.27 -17.83
C GLU A 46 -8.42 8.38 -18.56
N GLY A 47 -8.30 7.63 -19.64
CA GLY A 47 -7.08 7.53 -20.43
C GLY A 47 -6.30 6.24 -20.19
N LYS A 48 -5.32 6.01 -21.07
CA LYS A 48 -4.56 4.76 -21.07
C LYS A 48 -3.65 4.66 -19.85
N LEU A 49 -3.94 3.68 -19.00
CA LEU A 49 -3.15 3.37 -17.83
C LEU A 49 -2.77 1.88 -17.84
N GLU A 50 -1.53 1.59 -18.18
CA GLU A 50 -1.04 0.21 -18.28
C GLU A 50 -0.63 -0.33 -16.90
N PRO A 51 -1.06 -1.55 -16.51
CA PRO A 51 -0.71 -2.14 -15.21
C PRO A 51 0.78 -2.17 -14.92
N SER A 52 1.61 -2.49 -15.92
CA SER A 52 3.07 -2.52 -15.76
C SER A 52 3.68 -1.15 -15.39
N ARG A 53 3.06 -0.06 -15.84
CA ARG A 53 3.48 1.29 -15.47
C ARG A 53 3.07 1.63 -14.03
N VAL A 54 1.89 1.19 -13.61
CA VAL A 54 1.41 1.34 -12.21
C VAL A 54 2.31 0.55 -11.28
N GLU A 55 2.61 -0.70 -11.61
CA GLU A 55 3.52 -1.54 -10.82
C GLU A 55 4.90 -0.90 -10.68
N ARG A 56 5.47 -0.37 -11.77
CA ARG A 56 6.74 0.36 -11.73
C ARG A 56 6.66 1.61 -10.86
N ALA A 57 5.55 2.35 -10.92
CA ALA A 57 5.32 3.51 -10.06
C ALA A 57 5.31 3.11 -8.58
N LEU A 58 4.63 2.02 -8.22
CA LEU A 58 4.61 1.48 -6.87
C LEU A 58 6.01 1.07 -6.39
N GLN A 59 6.82 0.44 -7.25
CA GLN A 59 8.22 0.10 -6.93
C GLN A 59 9.10 1.33 -6.63
N ILE A 60 8.82 2.45 -7.30
CA ILE A 60 9.52 3.71 -7.05
C ILE A 60 9.05 4.32 -5.73
N ILE A 61 7.74 4.40 -5.53
CA ILE A 61 7.11 5.01 -4.35
C ILE A 61 7.52 4.30 -3.06
N GLN A 62 7.54 2.97 -3.05
CA GLN A 62 7.98 2.22 -1.87
C GLN A 62 9.45 2.47 -1.49
N LYS A 63 10.31 2.86 -2.46
CA LYS A 63 11.70 3.25 -2.18
C LYS A 63 11.80 4.68 -1.64
N GLN A 64 10.85 5.54 -2.00
CA GLN A 64 10.81 6.93 -1.56
C GLN A 64 10.16 7.08 -0.19
N TYR A 65 9.15 6.27 0.10
CA TYR A 65 8.37 6.31 1.33
C TYR A 65 8.60 5.02 2.14
N GLU A 66 9.54 5.08 3.06
CA GLU A 66 9.97 3.93 3.86
C GLU A 66 8.81 3.21 4.56
N ALA A 67 7.77 3.95 4.99
CA ALA A 67 6.58 3.39 5.61
C ALA A 67 5.82 2.42 4.68
N LEU A 68 5.81 2.65 3.36
CA LEU A 68 5.18 1.76 2.39
C LEU A 68 5.99 0.47 2.15
N ALA A 69 7.27 0.48 2.53
CA ALA A 69 8.17 -0.68 2.48
C ALA A 69 8.31 -1.37 3.84
N SER A 70 7.39 -1.10 4.77
CA SER A 70 7.48 -1.52 6.17
C SER A 70 6.30 -2.37 6.59
N LYS A 71 6.44 -2.98 7.76
CA LYS A 71 5.41 -3.68 8.52
C LYS A 71 5.45 -3.21 9.98
N ILE A 72 4.47 -3.60 10.78
CA ILE A 72 4.38 -3.22 12.18
C ILE A 72 4.48 -4.45 13.05
N LEU A 73 5.33 -4.40 14.06
CA LEU A 73 5.51 -5.48 15.03
C LEU A 73 5.41 -4.97 16.45
N LEU A 74 4.80 -5.78 17.31
CA LEU A 74 4.79 -5.56 18.75
C LEU A 74 5.95 -6.34 19.38
N GLN A 75 6.86 -5.65 20.05
CA GLN A 75 7.96 -6.25 20.80
C GLN A 75 8.06 -5.60 22.16
N GLU A 76 8.19 -6.39 23.22
CA GLU A 76 8.31 -5.92 24.61
C GLU A 76 7.27 -4.85 24.98
N SER A 77 6.02 -5.06 24.56
CA SER A 77 4.88 -4.14 24.77
C SER A 77 5.00 -2.79 24.04
N GLN A 78 5.97 -2.63 23.12
CA GLN A 78 6.16 -1.45 22.30
C GLN A 78 5.92 -1.80 20.81
N TRP A 79 5.09 -1.03 20.14
CA TRP A 79 4.90 -1.13 18.69
C TRP A 79 6.06 -0.47 17.93
N HIS A 80 6.52 -1.14 16.87
CA HIS A 80 7.62 -0.67 16.03
C HIS A 80 7.27 -0.71 14.56
N LEU A 81 7.72 0.29 13.83
CA LEU A 81 7.83 0.24 12.39
C LEU A 81 9.10 -0.52 12.05
N VAL A 82 8.96 -1.57 11.25
CA VAL A 82 10.04 -2.50 10.91
C VAL A 82 10.10 -2.63 9.39
N LYS A 83 11.29 -2.60 8.83
CA LYS A 83 11.46 -2.81 7.40
C LYS A 83 10.93 -4.19 6.99
N SER A 84 10.12 -4.25 5.94
CA SER A 84 9.65 -5.52 5.40
C SER A 84 10.81 -6.31 4.79
N SER A 85 10.84 -7.62 4.99
CA SER A 85 11.76 -8.53 4.29
C SER A 85 11.31 -8.79 2.84
N LEU A 86 10.06 -8.47 2.51
CA LEU A 86 9.54 -8.60 1.16
C LEU A 86 10.18 -7.53 0.24
N SER A 87 10.60 -7.95 -0.94
CA SER A 87 11.13 -7.03 -1.95
C SER A 87 10.07 -6.05 -2.46
N PHE A 88 8.80 -6.44 -2.40
CA PHE A 88 7.64 -5.63 -2.81
C PHE A 88 6.46 -5.88 -1.85
N PRO A 89 6.41 -5.15 -0.72
CA PRO A 89 5.38 -5.35 0.30
C PRO A 89 4.01 -4.77 -0.06
N ILE A 90 3.90 -3.94 -1.12
CA ILE A 90 2.60 -3.44 -1.59
C ILE A 90 1.94 -4.52 -2.44
N ILE A 91 0.78 -5.02 -2.01
CA ILE A 91 -0.02 -5.91 -2.86
C ILE A 91 -0.63 -5.09 -3.98
N PHE A 92 -0.33 -5.49 -5.22
CA PHE A 92 -0.94 -4.92 -6.42
C PHE A 92 -1.73 -5.99 -7.16
N THR A 93 -3.04 -5.77 -7.28
CA THR A 93 -3.96 -6.67 -7.98
C THR A 93 -4.56 -5.96 -9.19
N VAL A 94 -4.60 -6.64 -10.34
CA VAL A 94 -5.25 -6.14 -11.55
C VAL A 94 -6.44 -7.03 -11.87
N ILE A 95 -7.61 -6.43 -12.04
CA ILE A 95 -8.85 -7.08 -12.47
C ILE A 95 -9.27 -6.45 -13.78
N THR A 96 -9.33 -7.25 -14.84
CA THR A 96 -9.76 -6.77 -16.15
C THR A 96 -11.22 -7.15 -16.38
N VAL A 97 -12.01 -6.20 -16.83
CA VAL A 97 -13.42 -6.36 -17.15
C VAL A 97 -13.69 -5.87 -18.58
N PRO A 98 -14.67 -6.48 -19.29
CA PRO A 98 -14.99 -6.06 -20.66
C PRO A 98 -15.43 -4.59 -20.72
N GLU A 99 -16.21 -4.14 -19.75
CA GLU A 99 -16.72 -2.78 -19.67
C GLU A 99 -16.84 -2.32 -18.23
N LEU A 100 -16.38 -1.09 -17.95
CA LEU A 100 -16.66 -0.39 -16.70
C LEU A 100 -17.97 0.38 -16.87
N PRO A 101 -18.93 0.25 -15.95
CA PRO A 101 -20.21 0.93 -16.04
C PRO A 101 -20.02 2.44 -16.09
N SER A 102 -20.77 3.08 -16.99
CA SER A 102 -20.60 4.50 -17.32
C SER A 102 -20.99 5.46 -16.19
N ASN A 103 -21.87 5.04 -15.26
CA ASN A 103 -22.43 5.93 -14.25
C ASN A 103 -22.75 5.27 -12.90
N ASP A 104 -22.43 4.01 -12.69
CA ASP A 104 -22.82 3.31 -11.49
C ASP A 104 -21.69 2.45 -10.91
N VAL A 105 -20.99 3.02 -9.94
CA VAL A 105 -19.92 2.32 -9.20
C VAL A 105 -20.49 1.12 -8.41
N ARG A 106 -21.82 1.08 -8.16
CA ARG A 106 -22.49 -0.01 -7.43
C ARG A 106 -22.42 -1.36 -8.11
N CYS A 107 -22.11 -1.43 -9.41
CA CYS A 107 -21.81 -2.71 -10.07
C CYS A 107 -20.58 -3.42 -9.49
N PHE A 108 -19.79 -2.70 -8.70
CA PHE A 108 -18.62 -3.21 -8.00
C PHE A 108 -18.80 -3.24 -6.48
N ASP A 109 -20.05 -3.12 -6.00
CA ASP A 109 -20.34 -3.06 -4.55
C ASP A 109 -19.67 -4.22 -3.80
N GLU A 110 -19.72 -5.45 -4.33
CA GLU A 110 -19.07 -6.61 -3.72
C GLU A 110 -17.54 -6.45 -3.69
N LEU A 111 -16.93 -5.91 -4.74
CA LEU A 111 -15.50 -5.65 -4.79
C LEU A 111 -15.13 -4.53 -3.81
N LEU A 112 -15.89 -3.45 -3.82
CA LEU A 112 -15.66 -2.30 -2.95
C LEU A 112 -15.88 -2.69 -1.49
N GLU A 113 -16.94 -3.44 -1.20
CA GLU A 113 -17.22 -3.96 0.13
C GLU A 113 -16.07 -4.85 0.63
N ARG A 114 -15.54 -5.72 -0.22
CA ARG A 114 -14.36 -6.53 0.10
C ARG A 114 -13.15 -5.65 0.36
N GLU A 115 -12.83 -4.70 -0.51
CA GLU A 115 -11.65 -3.83 -0.36
C GLU A 115 -11.69 -2.97 0.90
N VAL A 116 -12.89 -2.56 1.33
CA VAL A 116 -13.09 -1.78 2.56
C VAL A 116 -13.04 -2.67 3.80
N ASN A 117 -13.64 -3.86 3.74
CA ASN A 117 -13.84 -4.73 4.91
C ASN A 117 -12.75 -5.80 5.09
N ASP A 118 -11.95 -6.10 4.05
CA ASP A 118 -10.85 -7.04 4.16
C ASP A 118 -9.64 -6.36 4.82
N PRO A 119 -9.30 -6.70 6.09
CA PRO A 119 -8.28 -5.99 6.82
C PRO A 119 -6.90 -6.24 6.24
N LEU A 120 -6.07 -5.20 6.23
CA LEU A 120 -4.64 -5.35 5.97
C LEU A 120 -3.99 -6.13 7.12
N ASP A 121 -3.19 -7.13 6.80
CA ASP A 121 -2.30 -7.73 7.80
C ASP A 121 -1.10 -6.80 8.02
N ILE A 122 -1.21 -5.91 9.02
CA ILE A 122 -0.17 -4.91 9.33
C ILE A 122 1.17 -5.53 9.74
N HIS A 123 1.19 -6.83 10.03
CA HIS A 123 2.42 -7.57 10.31
C HIS A 123 3.16 -7.99 9.03
N GLN A 124 2.54 -7.81 7.87
CA GLN A 124 3.11 -8.12 6.56
C GLN A 124 3.19 -6.91 5.66
N GLN A 125 2.13 -6.08 5.62
CA GLN A 125 1.97 -4.98 4.68
C GLN A 125 1.10 -3.85 5.22
N LEU A 126 1.34 -2.63 4.77
CA LEU A 126 0.62 -1.45 5.22
C LEU A 126 -0.15 -0.75 4.08
N CYS A 127 -0.11 -1.34 2.87
CA CYS A 127 -0.71 -0.77 1.68
C CYS A 127 -1.14 -1.87 0.70
N ARG A 128 -2.29 -1.68 0.07
CA ARG A 128 -2.81 -2.51 -1.02
C ARG A 128 -3.37 -1.60 -2.11
N LEU A 129 -3.08 -1.90 -3.39
CA LEU A 129 -3.67 -1.23 -4.54
C LEU A 129 -4.36 -2.26 -5.42
N THR A 130 -5.64 -2.05 -5.69
CA THR A 130 -6.39 -2.82 -6.69
C THR A 130 -6.71 -1.92 -7.88
N MET A 131 -6.37 -2.37 -9.07
CA MET A 131 -6.69 -1.71 -10.33
C MET A 131 -7.76 -2.52 -11.05
N LEU A 132 -8.93 -1.95 -11.20
CA LEU A 132 -9.98 -2.48 -12.07
C LEU A 132 -9.92 -1.74 -13.40
N SER A 133 -9.80 -2.45 -14.49
CA SER A 133 -9.52 -1.89 -15.81
C SER A 133 -10.40 -2.48 -16.89
N GLN A 134 -10.77 -1.66 -17.87
CA GLN A 134 -11.33 -2.19 -19.12
C GLN A 134 -10.27 -2.91 -19.94
N ASP A 135 -10.68 -3.81 -20.83
CA ASP A 135 -9.79 -4.58 -21.70
C ASP A 135 -8.79 -3.73 -22.48
N ASN A 136 -9.16 -2.50 -22.85
CA ASN A 136 -8.32 -1.55 -23.58
C ASN A 136 -7.51 -0.60 -22.69
N PHE A 137 -7.66 -0.70 -21.35
CA PHE A 137 -7.02 0.15 -20.34
C PHE A 137 -7.30 1.66 -20.47
N ASN A 138 -8.31 2.06 -21.22
CA ASN A 138 -8.66 3.47 -21.41
C ASN A 138 -9.50 4.06 -20.29
N ARG A 139 -10.07 3.22 -19.46
CA ARG A 139 -10.83 3.61 -18.28
C ARG A 139 -10.49 2.66 -17.13
N ASN A 140 -10.15 3.21 -15.99
CA ASN A 140 -9.61 2.44 -14.87
C ASN A 140 -10.18 2.95 -13.56
N LEU A 141 -10.39 2.04 -12.61
CA LEU A 141 -10.69 2.37 -11.24
C LEU A 141 -9.52 1.90 -10.36
N LEU A 142 -8.90 2.82 -9.66
CA LEU A 142 -7.83 2.52 -8.70
C LEU A 142 -8.40 2.57 -7.28
N ILE A 143 -8.18 1.53 -6.51
CA ILE A 143 -8.65 1.37 -5.14
C ILE A 143 -7.41 1.19 -4.26
N LEU A 144 -7.07 2.23 -3.50
CA LEU A 144 -5.91 2.27 -2.62
C LEU A 144 -6.37 2.12 -1.17
N THR A 145 -5.96 1.03 -0.52
CA THR A 145 -6.20 0.80 0.91
C THR A 145 -4.91 0.97 1.69
N LEU A 146 -4.96 1.78 2.74
CA LEU A 146 -3.83 2.15 3.59
C LEU A 146 -4.15 1.91 5.06
N ALA A 147 -3.18 1.38 5.79
CA ALA A 147 -3.24 1.34 7.25
C ALA A 147 -3.11 2.76 7.81
N HIS A 148 -4.06 3.18 8.64
CA HIS A 148 -4.12 4.56 9.18
C HIS A 148 -2.93 4.89 10.11
N VAL A 149 -2.22 3.86 10.55
CA VAL A 149 -0.99 4.00 11.34
C VAL A 149 0.14 4.69 10.57
N ILE A 150 0.15 4.61 9.23
CA ILE A 150 1.21 5.21 8.39
C ILE A 150 0.74 6.40 7.55
N ALA A 151 -0.55 6.62 7.42
CA ALA A 151 -1.07 7.65 6.53
C ALA A 151 -2.46 8.14 6.96
N ASP A 152 -2.76 9.40 6.71
CA ASP A 152 -4.10 9.96 6.69
C ASP A 152 -4.62 10.10 5.24
N ALA A 153 -5.86 10.57 5.08
CA ALA A 153 -6.46 10.76 3.77
C ALA A 153 -5.65 11.73 2.88
N THR A 154 -5.04 12.76 3.47
CA THR A 154 -4.20 13.73 2.74
C THR A 154 -2.93 13.07 2.20
N ALA A 155 -2.29 12.24 3.02
CA ALA A 155 -1.14 11.45 2.62
C ALA A 155 -1.52 10.43 1.53
N GLY A 156 -2.67 9.77 1.67
CA GLY A 156 -3.20 8.85 0.66
C GLY A 156 -3.44 9.51 -0.69
N LEU A 157 -4.03 10.70 -0.73
CA LEU A 157 -4.22 11.48 -1.96
C LEU A 157 -2.89 11.88 -2.62
N LYS A 158 -1.87 12.21 -1.82
CA LYS A 158 -0.53 12.49 -2.35
C LYS A 158 0.10 11.25 -2.95
N ILE A 159 -0.04 10.09 -2.29
CA ILE A 159 0.43 8.81 -2.82
C ILE A 159 -0.26 8.51 -4.17
N PHE A 160 -1.57 8.68 -4.26
CA PHE A 160 -2.30 8.51 -5.53
C PHE A 160 -1.79 9.44 -6.62
N SER A 161 -1.64 10.72 -6.31
CA SER A 161 -1.13 11.71 -7.28
C SER A 161 0.25 11.33 -7.79
N GLU A 162 1.10 10.80 -6.91
CA GLU A 162 2.45 10.36 -7.29
C GLU A 162 2.43 9.06 -8.12
N ILE A 163 1.55 8.09 -7.79
CA ILE A 163 1.31 6.89 -8.60
C ILE A 163 0.94 7.30 -10.03
N LEU A 164 -0.05 8.19 -10.19
CA LEU A 164 -0.50 8.64 -11.51
C LEU A 164 0.62 9.38 -12.25
N ARG A 165 1.28 10.32 -11.60
CA ARG A 165 2.38 11.08 -12.19
C ARG A 165 3.47 10.16 -12.74
N LEU A 166 3.89 9.17 -11.95
CA LEU A 166 4.91 8.21 -12.34
C LEU A 166 4.42 7.25 -13.42
N SER A 167 3.15 6.83 -13.38
CA SER A 167 2.58 5.91 -14.37
C SER A 167 2.38 6.53 -15.74
N THR A 168 2.20 7.86 -15.81
CA THR A 168 1.96 8.59 -17.06
C THR A 168 3.24 9.16 -17.67
N GLN A 169 4.34 9.25 -16.95
CA GLN A 169 5.61 9.73 -17.49
C GLN A 169 6.19 8.77 -18.54
N ASN A 170 6.61 9.32 -19.68
CA ASN A 170 7.44 8.58 -20.63
C ASN A 170 8.85 8.48 -20.06
N PHE A 171 9.15 7.33 -19.48
CA PHE A 171 10.50 6.99 -19.05
C PHE A 171 11.35 6.64 -20.29
N SER A 172 11.82 7.65 -21.04
CA SER A 172 13.04 7.47 -21.79
C SER A 172 14.18 7.40 -20.76
N ASP A 173 14.93 6.35 -20.76
CA ASP A 173 16.05 5.86 -19.95
C ASP A 173 16.96 6.86 -19.19
N LYS A 174 16.43 7.92 -18.62
CA LYS A 174 17.18 8.82 -17.75
C LYS A 174 16.84 8.48 -16.30
N THR A 175 17.85 8.06 -15.58
CA THR A 175 17.93 7.93 -14.12
C THR A 175 17.04 8.98 -13.45
N ILE A 176 16.04 8.51 -12.71
CA ILE A 176 15.17 9.38 -11.91
C ILE A 176 16.09 10.04 -10.89
N ASP A 177 16.25 11.37 -11.00
CA ASP A 177 16.98 12.15 -10.00
C ASP A 177 16.15 12.11 -8.69
N PRO A 178 16.65 11.49 -7.62
CA PRO A 178 15.92 11.36 -6.36
C PRO A 178 15.77 12.70 -5.61
N LYS A 179 16.21 13.82 -6.19
CA LYS A 179 16.20 15.13 -5.55
C LYS A 179 14.82 15.80 -5.49
N TYR A 180 13.83 15.36 -6.24
CA TYR A 180 12.48 15.87 -6.08
C TYR A 180 11.71 15.05 -5.04
N ILE A 181 11.94 15.32 -3.77
CA ILE A 181 11.11 14.87 -2.66
C ILE A 181 10.10 15.99 -2.38
N PRO A 182 8.84 15.90 -2.83
CA PRO A 182 7.82 16.82 -2.36
C PRO A 182 7.50 16.48 -0.92
N GLY A 183 7.95 17.32 -0.01
CA GLY A 183 7.50 17.34 1.38
C GLY A 183 7.83 16.08 2.18
N LYS A 184 8.78 16.20 3.09
CA LYS A 184 8.94 15.25 4.19
C LYS A 184 7.58 15.11 4.87
N PHE A 185 6.95 13.92 4.78
CA PHE A 185 5.87 13.56 5.68
C PHE A 185 6.46 13.59 7.09
N ARG A 186 6.11 14.59 7.87
CA ARG A 186 6.23 14.55 9.33
C ARG A 186 4.90 13.97 9.81
N PHE A 187 4.95 12.73 10.23
CA PHE A 187 3.91 12.12 11.02
C PHE A 187 4.01 12.65 12.46
#